data_a52f868d74c1409934e2de579321f08f
#
_entry.id   a52f868d74c1409934e2de579321f08f
#
_cell.length_a   1.000
_cell.length_b   1.000
_cell.length_c   1.000
_cell.angle_alpha   90.00
_cell.angle_beta   90.00
_cell.angle_gamma   90.00
#
_symmetry.space_group_name_H-M   'P 1'
#
loop_
_entity.id
_entity.type
_entity.pdbx_description
1 polymer ?
#
loop_
_entity_poly.entity_id
_entity_poly.type
_entity_poly.pdbx_seq_one_letter_code
_entity_poly.pdbx_strand_id
1 'polypeptide(L)'
;MTPIPPEPVAAVVAGLTAIATLALALPLMSRKVEENLEPFFLVLGAAAVTVSGLWSPPLVFEALKAPVMIGSLPLGIFQVVLVVGILIHYLNKPFCAAVLRLVHTLGPRAFVFALMAVFGLLSSVISVILTACLLSEIIAGLPMAKGDKVRLIVAACFAAGLGACLTPLGEPLSTILVSKLSGPPLYAGFFFPLRHLGIYLIPG
;
A
#
# COMPACT_ATOMS: atom_id res chain seq x y z
N MET A 1 -33.70 -8.69 -11.91
CA MET A 1 -32.85 -9.81 -12.34
C MET A 1 -31.63 -9.18 -12.98
N THR A 2 -30.51 -9.11 -12.27
CA THR A 2 -29.22 -8.71 -12.86
C THR A 2 -28.78 -9.85 -13.76
N PRO A 3 -28.41 -9.61 -15.04
CA PRO A 3 -27.91 -10.65 -15.90
C PRO A 3 -26.65 -11.26 -15.28
N ILE A 4 -26.64 -12.58 -15.15
CA ILE A 4 -25.46 -13.33 -14.75
C ILE A 4 -24.37 -12.99 -15.78
N PRO A 5 -23.19 -12.47 -15.37
CA PRO A 5 -22.14 -12.20 -16.32
C PRO A 5 -21.81 -13.49 -17.08
N PRO A 6 -21.59 -13.44 -18.40
CA PRO A 6 -21.23 -14.61 -19.19
C PRO A 6 -19.97 -15.25 -18.56
N GLU A 7 -19.96 -16.57 -18.48
CA GLU A 7 -18.80 -17.30 -17.96
C GLU A 7 -17.55 -16.85 -18.71
N PRO A 8 -16.47 -16.52 -18.00
CA PRO A 8 -15.26 -16.02 -18.62
C PRO A 8 -14.75 -17.08 -19.60
N VAL A 9 -14.62 -16.72 -20.87
CA VAL A 9 -14.10 -17.60 -21.92
C VAL A 9 -12.74 -18.13 -21.43
N ALA A 10 -12.50 -19.43 -21.51
CA ALA A 10 -11.29 -20.08 -21.00
C ALA A 10 -9.98 -19.38 -21.46
N ALA A 11 -9.97 -18.81 -22.65
CA ALA A 11 -8.87 -18.02 -23.20
C ALA A 11 -8.60 -16.74 -22.39
N VAL A 12 -9.65 -16.04 -21.91
CA VAL A 12 -9.52 -14.83 -21.10
C VAL A 12 -8.94 -15.19 -19.72
N VAL A 13 -9.44 -16.27 -19.11
CA VAL A 13 -8.91 -16.76 -17.82
C VAL A 13 -7.45 -17.15 -17.94
N ALA A 14 -7.08 -17.90 -18.98
CA ALA A 14 -5.69 -18.28 -19.23
C ALA A 14 -4.78 -17.06 -19.45
N GLY A 15 -5.24 -16.08 -20.24
CA GLY A 15 -4.50 -14.83 -20.47
C GLY A 15 -4.31 -14.01 -19.20
N LEU A 16 -5.36 -13.83 -18.40
CA LEU A 16 -5.26 -13.13 -17.12
C LEU A 16 -4.37 -13.86 -16.10
N THR A 17 -4.42 -15.20 -16.08
CA THR A 17 -3.54 -16.00 -15.22
C THR A 17 -2.08 -15.85 -15.64
N ALA A 18 -1.79 -15.83 -16.94
CA ALA A 18 -0.44 -15.59 -17.44
C ALA A 18 0.05 -14.18 -17.06
N ILE A 19 -0.78 -13.16 -17.23
CA ILE A 19 -0.46 -11.77 -16.84
C ILE A 19 -0.20 -11.69 -15.31
N ALA A 20 -1.04 -12.31 -14.49
CA ALA A 20 -0.83 -12.35 -13.04
C ALA A 20 0.47 -13.05 -12.66
N THR A 21 0.80 -14.16 -13.32
CA THR A 21 2.07 -14.88 -13.10
C THR A 21 3.27 -14.02 -13.49
N LEU A 22 3.20 -13.31 -14.63
CA LEU A 22 4.25 -12.38 -15.07
C LEU A 22 4.40 -11.20 -14.09
N ALA A 23 3.29 -10.67 -13.57
CA ALA A 23 3.28 -9.58 -12.59
C ALA A 23 4.00 -9.95 -11.30
N LEU A 24 3.93 -11.21 -10.88
CA LEU A 24 4.62 -11.70 -9.70
C LEU A 24 6.07 -12.12 -9.97
N ALA A 25 6.30 -12.84 -11.08
CA ALA A 25 7.59 -13.45 -11.34
C ALA A 25 8.63 -12.47 -11.88
N LEU A 26 8.27 -11.59 -12.83
CA LEU A 26 9.23 -10.72 -13.49
C LEU A 26 9.94 -9.71 -12.58
N PRO A 27 9.29 -9.04 -11.63
CA PRO A 27 9.97 -8.16 -10.68
C PRO A 27 11.00 -8.89 -9.82
N LEU A 28 10.72 -10.14 -9.44
CA LEU A 28 11.63 -10.97 -8.64
C LEU A 28 12.81 -11.52 -9.44
N MET A 29 12.64 -11.70 -10.75
CA MET A 29 13.65 -12.32 -11.62
C MET A 29 14.51 -11.30 -12.39
N SER A 30 14.02 -10.08 -12.58
CA SER A 30 14.65 -9.09 -13.44
C SER A 30 14.83 -7.76 -12.73
N ARG A 31 16.08 -7.41 -12.44
CA ARG A 31 16.44 -6.13 -11.84
C ARG A 31 15.99 -4.91 -12.66
N LYS A 32 15.96 -5.03 -13.98
CA LYS A 32 15.45 -3.95 -14.86
C LYS A 32 13.96 -3.70 -14.66
N VAL A 33 13.19 -4.75 -14.39
CA VAL A 33 11.76 -4.64 -14.09
C VAL A 33 11.56 -4.10 -12.68
N GLU A 34 12.34 -4.57 -11.70
CA GLU A 34 12.34 -4.07 -10.32
C GLU A 34 12.62 -2.56 -10.25
N GLU A 35 13.56 -2.06 -11.05
CA GLU A 35 13.91 -0.63 -11.13
C GLU A 35 12.86 0.22 -11.89
N ASN A 36 11.91 -0.40 -12.63
CA ASN A 36 10.91 0.28 -13.47
C ASN A 36 9.53 -0.36 -13.31
N LEU A 37 9.02 -0.44 -12.08
CA LEU A 37 7.75 -1.09 -11.77
C LEU A 37 6.54 -0.35 -12.35
N GLU A 38 6.58 0.99 -12.38
CA GLU A 38 5.45 1.80 -12.84
C GLU A 38 5.11 1.55 -14.32
N PRO A 39 6.05 1.68 -15.28
CA PRO A 39 5.76 1.38 -16.68
C PRO A 39 5.47 -0.11 -16.90
N PHE A 40 6.09 -1.00 -16.14
CA PHE A 40 5.84 -2.43 -16.20
C PHE A 40 4.38 -2.75 -15.84
N PHE A 41 3.87 -2.27 -14.70
CA PHE A 41 2.48 -2.50 -14.31
C PHE A 41 1.48 -1.78 -15.22
N LEU A 42 1.84 -0.61 -15.77
CA LEU A 42 1.00 0.06 -16.75
C LEU A 42 0.80 -0.81 -18.01
N VAL A 43 1.88 -1.40 -18.52
CA VAL A 43 1.81 -2.29 -19.70
C VAL A 43 1.01 -3.55 -19.39
N LEU A 44 1.22 -4.18 -18.22
CA LEU A 44 0.45 -5.35 -17.83
C LEU A 44 -1.03 -5.04 -17.59
N GLY A 45 -1.34 -3.89 -17.02
CA GLY A 45 -2.72 -3.42 -16.87
C GLY A 45 -3.41 -3.21 -18.20
N ALA A 46 -2.73 -2.55 -19.16
CA ALA A 46 -3.25 -2.39 -20.52
C ALA A 46 -3.44 -3.75 -21.23
N ALA A 47 -2.50 -4.68 -21.07
CA ALA A 47 -2.62 -6.04 -21.59
C ALA A 47 -3.81 -6.79 -20.98
N ALA A 48 -4.05 -6.67 -19.66
CA ALA A 48 -5.18 -7.29 -18.98
C ALA A 48 -6.52 -6.75 -19.51
N VAL A 49 -6.65 -5.43 -19.70
CA VAL A 49 -7.85 -4.82 -20.28
C VAL A 49 -8.04 -5.26 -21.72
N THR A 50 -6.96 -5.40 -22.49
CA THR A 50 -7.02 -5.88 -23.89
C THR A 50 -7.50 -7.33 -23.96
N VAL A 51 -6.92 -8.22 -23.15
CA VAL A 51 -7.31 -9.65 -23.09
C VAL A 51 -8.77 -9.81 -22.63
N SER A 52 -9.21 -8.96 -21.70
CA SER A 52 -10.59 -8.98 -21.20
C SER A 52 -11.60 -8.33 -22.15
N GLY A 53 -11.15 -7.61 -23.19
CA GLY A 53 -12.03 -6.89 -24.11
C GLY A 53 -12.80 -5.73 -23.47
N LEU A 54 -12.33 -5.20 -22.34
CA LEU A 54 -13.04 -4.21 -21.52
C LEU A 54 -12.69 -2.76 -21.89
N TRP A 55 -12.03 -2.53 -23.01
CA TRP A 55 -11.72 -1.17 -23.45
C TRP A 55 -13.01 -0.35 -23.66
N SER A 56 -13.14 0.70 -22.89
CA SER A 56 -14.23 1.67 -23.02
C SER A 56 -13.73 3.08 -22.65
N PRO A 57 -14.25 4.14 -23.30
CA PRO A 57 -13.88 5.51 -22.93
C PRO A 57 -14.10 5.82 -21.44
N PRO A 58 -15.21 5.39 -20.81
CA PRO A 58 -15.41 5.59 -19.37
C PRO A 58 -14.32 4.97 -18.51
N LEU A 59 -13.89 3.73 -18.83
CA LEU A 59 -12.83 3.03 -18.09
C LEU A 59 -11.50 3.80 -18.14
N VAL A 60 -11.13 4.31 -19.31
CA VAL A 60 -9.90 5.10 -19.47
C VAL A 60 -9.97 6.40 -18.64
N PHE A 61 -11.11 7.11 -18.70
CA PHE A 61 -11.31 8.33 -17.90
C PHE A 61 -11.30 8.03 -16.39
N GLU A 62 -11.89 6.93 -15.96
CA GLU A 62 -11.88 6.50 -14.56
C GLU A 62 -10.46 6.15 -14.10
N ALA A 63 -9.71 5.40 -14.90
CA ALA A 63 -8.33 5.06 -14.63
C ALA A 63 -7.43 6.30 -14.51
N LEU A 64 -7.64 7.32 -15.38
CA LEU A 64 -6.89 8.58 -15.31
C LEU A 64 -7.30 9.45 -14.11
N LYS A 65 -8.54 9.34 -13.65
CA LYS A 65 -9.03 10.08 -12.48
C LYS A 65 -8.64 9.42 -11.15
N ALA A 66 -8.47 8.11 -11.13
CA ALA A 66 -8.21 7.34 -9.92
C ALA A 66 -7.03 7.86 -9.05
N PRO A 67 -5.89 8.30 -9.62
CA PRO A 67 -4.80 8.88 -8.82
C PRO A 67 -5.14 10.23 -8.19
N VAL A 68 -6.14 10.95 -8.73
CA VAL A 68 -6.49 12.33 -8.34
C VAL A 68 -7.76 12.38 -7.51
N MET A 69 -8.67 11.41 -7.66
CA MET A 69 -9.99 11.41 -7.03
C MET A 69 -10.26 10.10 -6.32
N ILE A 70 -10.75 10.16 -5.08
CA ILE A 70 -11.31 9.01 -4.35
C ILE A 70 -12.82 9.24 -4.24
N GLY A 71 -13.60 8.52 -5.08
CA GLY A 71 -15.04 8.73 -5.17
C GLY A 71 -15.38 10.13 -5.70
N SER A 72 -16.11 10.91 -4.91
CA SER A 72 -16.49 12.30 -5.24
C SER A 72 -15.52 13.35 -4.68
N LEU A 73 -14.52 12.93 -3.88
CA LEU A 73 -13.58 13.86 -3.25
C LEU A 73 -12.31 14.00 -4.09
N PRO A 74 -11.83 15.24 -4.34
CA PRO A 74 -10.58 15.47 -5.05
C PRO A 74 -9.36 15.30 -4.12
N LEU A 75 -9.29 14.14 -3.46
CA LEU A 75 -8.24 13.76 -2.50
C LEU A 75 -7.64 12.43 -2.91
N GLY A 76 -7.05 12.37 -4.08
CA GLY A 76 -6.35 11.18 -4.55
C GLY A 76 -4.96 11.02 -3.92
N ILE A 77 -4.32 9.90 -4.19
CA ILE A 77 -2.97 9.57 -3.73
C ILE A 77 -1.98 10.67 -4.08
N PHE A 78 -2.11 11.27 -5.28
CA PHE A 78 -1.22 12.33 -5.76
C PHE A 78 -1.23 13.57 -4.84
N GLN A 79 -2.41 14.09 -4.47
CA GLN A 79 -2.51 15.27 -3.60
C GLN A 79 -1.98 14.99 -2.20
N VAL A 80 -2.26 13.80 -1.68
CA VAL A 80 -1.81 13.41 -0.34
C VAL A 80 -0.29 13.29 -0.31
N VAL A 81 0.33 12.62 -1.29
CA VAL A 81 1.79 12.51 -1.40
C VAL A 81 2.43 13.88 -1.59
N LEU A 82 1.84 14.75 -2.42
CA LEU A 82 2.32 16.12 -2.62
C LEU A 82 2.28 16.93 -1.32
N VAL A 83 1.15 16.93 -0.62
CA VAL A 83 0.99 17.68 0.65
C VAL A 83 1.95 17.17 1.72
N VAL A 84 2.06 15.84 1.87
CA VAL A 84 2.98 15.21 2.83
C VAL A 84 4.42 15.51 2.45
N GLY A 85 4.79 15.41 1.17
CA GLY A 85 6.13 15.76 0.69
C GLY A 85 6.51 17.21 0.97
N ILE A 86 5.60 18.13 0.72
CA ILE A 86 5.79 19.57 1.05
C ILE A 86 5.94 19.72 2.58
N LEU A 87 5.08 19.09 3.36
CA LEU A 87 5.11 19.17 4.82
C LEU A 87 6.44 18.65 5.37
N ILE A 88 6.91 17.50 4.88
CA ILE A 88 8.20 16.93 5.25
C ILE A 88 9.33 17.90 4.88
N HIS A 89 9.31 18.47 3.68
CA HIS A 89 10.35 19.40 3.22
C HIS A 89 10.47 20.62 4.14
N TYR A 90 9.38 21.23 4.53
CA TYR A 90 9.38 22.41 5.41
C TYR A 90 9.61 22.08 6.89
N LEU A 91 9.12 20.93 7.36
CA LEU A 91 9.21 20.50 8.76
C LEU A 91 10.40 19.57 9.05
N ASN A 92 11.23 19.25 8.07
CA ASN A 92 12.34 18.30 8.23
C ASN A 92 13.22 18.64 9.42
N LYS A 93 13.68 19.90 9.56
CA LYS A 93 14.57 20.31 10.67
C LYS A 93 13.92 20.15 12.05
N PRO A 94 12.73 20.74 12.35
CA PRO A 94 12.10 20.57 13.66
C PRO A 94 11.67 19.13 13.90
N PHE A 95 11.29 18.41 12.85
CA PHE A 95 10.90 17.00 12.95
C PHE A 95 12.10 16.10 13.33
N CYS A 96 13.23 16.23 12.64
CA CYS A 96 14.46 15.51 13.01
C CYS A 96 14.92 15.82 14.43
N ALA A 97 14.82 17.09 14.86
CA ALA A 97 15.15 17.46 16.23
C ALA A 97 14.21 16.81 17.26
N ALA A 98 12.92 16.73 16.98
CA ALA A 98 11.95 16.05 17.83
C ALA A 98 12.22 14.54 17.91
N VAL A 99 12.51 13.91 16.77
CA VAL A 99 12.86 12.49 16.67
C VAL A 99 14.12 12.19 17.49
N LEU A 100 15.18 13.00 17.36
CA LEU A 100 16.42 12.82 18.13
C LEU A 100 16.18 12.99 19.65
N ARG A 101 15.37 13.95 20.08
CA ARG A 101 14.99 14.10 21.48
C ARG A 101 14.27 12.85 21.99
N LEU A 102 13.35 12.30 21.18
CA LEU A 102 12.60 11.10 21.54
C LEU A 102 13.51 9.87 21.65
N VAL A 103 14.50 9.74 20.75
CA VAL A 103 15.53 8.68 20.85
C VAL A 103 16.32 8.80 22.14
N HIS A 104 16.71 10.03 22.54
CA HIS A 104 17.46 10.25 23.77
C HIS A 104 16.64 9.97 25.04
N THR A 105 15.34 10.27 25.03
CA THR A 105 14.47 10.06 26.20
C THR A 105 14.04 8.62 26.38
N LEU A 106 13.67 7.93 25.30
CA LEU A 106 13.17 6.54 25.35
C LEU A 106 14.29 5.50 25.27
N GLY A 107 15.46 5.90 24.78
CA GLY A 107 16.51 4.98 24.39
C GLY A 107 16.25 4.33 23.01
N PRO A 108 17.29 3.85 22.32
CA PRO A 108 17.20 3.45 20.92
C PRO A 108 16.27 2.24 20.69
N ARG A 109 16.24 1.28 21.61
CA ARG A 109 15.38 0.08 21.47
C ARG A 109 13.91 0.41 21.64
N ALA A 110 13.54 1.15 22.69
CA ALA A 110 12.16 1.54 22.93
C ALA A 110 11.66 2.50 21.88
N PHE A 111 12.52 3.40 21.37
CA PHE A 111 12.19 4.27 20.25
C PHE A 111 11.85 3.50 18.97
N VAL A 112 12.71 2.53 18.58
CA VAL A 112 12.46 1.70 17.38
C VAL A 112 11.16 0.92 17.53
N PHE A 113 10.92 0.30 18.68
CA PHE A 113 9.68 -0.42 18.93
C PHE A 113 8.46 0.52 18.84
N ALA A 114 8.50 1.66 19.49
CA ALA A 114 7.42 2.65 19.46
C ALA A 114 7.18 3.17 18.03
N LEU A 115 8.25 3.43 17.28
CA LEU A 115 8.17 3.86 15.88
C LEU A 115 7.46 2.81 15.03
N MET A 116 7.86 1.54 15.12
CA MET A 116 7.24 0.45 14.37
C MET A 116 5.76 0.26 14.76
N ALA A 117 5.46 0.23 16.06
CA ALA A 117 4.10 0.05 16.56
C ALA A 117 3.18 1.20 16.14
N VAL A 118 3.61 2.45 16.33
CA VAL A 118 2.80 3.63 15.99
C VAL A 118 2.58 3.73 14.49
N PHE A 119 3.63 3.60 13.68
CA PHE A 119 3.51 3.71 12.23
C PHE A 119 2.86 2.48 11.62
N GLY A 120 3.03 1.28 12.18
CA GLY A 120 2.28 0.09 11.81
C GLY A 120 0.78 0.29 12.01
N LEU A 121 0.35 0.75 13.17
CA LEU A 121 -1.05 1.06 13.42
C LEU A 121 -1.56 2.24 12.59
N LEU A 122 -0.74 3.27 12.39
CA LEU A 122 -1.10 4.43 11.59
C LEU A 122 -1.34 4.07 10.12
N SER A 123 -0.60 3.11 9.58
CA SER A 123 -0.75 2.63 8.20
C SER A 123 -2.12 2.00 7.95
N SER A 124 -2.79 1.50 8.99
CA SER A 124 -4.16 0.99 8.87
C SER A 124 -5.21 2.08 8.60
N VAL A 125 -4.88 3.34 8.90
CA VAL A 125 -5.81 4.47 8.78
C VAL A 125 -5.45 5.37 7.61
N ILE A 126 -4.15 5.66 7.42
CA ILE A 126 -3.71 6.65 6.43
C ILE A 126 -3.46 6.01 5.07
N SER A 127 -2.60 5.09 4.95
CA SER A 127 -2.19 4.30 3.78
C SER A 127 -0.76 3.80 3.99
N VAL A 128 -0.47 2.61 3.51
CA VAL A 128 0.87 2.03 3.56
C VAL A 128 1.91 2.89 2.82
N ILE A 129 1.54 3.48 1.68
CA ILE A 129 2.45 4.30 0.87
C ILE A 129 2.93 5.53 1.64
N LEU A 130 1.99 6.27 2.23
CA LEU A 130 2.31 7.46 3.02
C LEU A 130 3.13 7.12 4.26
N THR A 131 2.74 6.05 4.94
CA THR A 131 3.45 5.56 6.11
C THR A 131 4.88 5.16 5.77
N ALA A 132 5.08 4.46 4.66
CA ALA A 132 6.42 4.08 4.19
C ALA A 132 7.28 5.30 3.82
N CYS A 133 6.71 6.31 3.15
CA CYS A 133 7.41 7.56 2.85
C CYS A 133 7.85 8.29 4.12
N LEU A 134 6.95 8.42 5.11
CA LEU A 134 7.26 9.05 6.38
C LEU A 134 8.33 8.29 7.16
N LEU A 135 8.21 6.96 7.24
CA LEU A 135 9.19 6.11 7.93
C LEU A 135 10.57 6.17 7.26
N SER A 136 10.62 6.15 5.93
CA SER A 136 11.90 6.23 5.21
C SER A 136 12.62 7.56 5.48
N GLU A 137 11.88 8.67 5.53
CA GLU A 137 12.44 9.98 5.84
C GLU A 137 12.94 10.07 7.30
N ILE A 138 12.16 9.55 8.25
CA ILE A 138 12.58 9.48 9.66
C ILE A 138 13.88 8.68 9.78
N ILE A 139 13.94 7.50 9.19
CA ILE A 139 15.10 6.61 9.28
C ILE A 139 16.30 7.21 8.56
N ALA A 140 16.11 7.90 7.44
CA ALA A 140 17.18 8.60 6.73
C ALA A 140 17.84 9.66 7.60
N GLY A 141 17.07 10.38 8.42
CA GLY A 141 17.54 11.41 9.37
C GLY A 141 18.26 10.87 10.62
N LEU A 142 18.15 9.57 10.93
CA LEU A 142 18.80 8.99 12.10
C LEU A 142 20.32 8.88 11.92
N PRO A 143 21.14 9.19 12.95
CA PRO A 143 22.59 9.04 12.94
C PRO A 143 22.99 7.57 13.16
N MET A 144 22.76 6.72 12.17
CA MET A 144 23.01 5.27 12.23
C MET A 144 23.91 4.82 11.07
N ALA A 145 24.60 3.68 11.25
CA ALA A 145 25.35 3.05 10.16
C ALA A 145 24.41 2.60 9.01
N LYS A 146 24.92 2.62 7.77
CA LYS A 146 24.11 2.26 6.59
C LYS A 146 23.45 0.88 6.70
N GLY A 147 24.17 -0.12 7.24
CA GLY A 147 23.65 -1.48 7.44
C GLY A 147 22.47 -1.55 8.39
N ASP A 148 22.52 -0.77 9.49
CA ASP A 148 21.45 -0.72 10.48
C ASP A 148 20.24 0.05 9.95
N LYS A 149 20.46 1.10 9.14
CA LYS A 149 19.37 1.80 8.44
C LYS A 149 18.60 0.85 7.50
N VAL A 150 19.30 0.03 6.73
CA VAL A 150 18.66 -0.95 5.82
C VAL A 150 17.82 -1.93 6.61
N ARG A 151 18.36 -2.50 7.69
CA ARG A 151 17.57 -3.42 8.56
C ARG A 151 16.34 -2.75 9.13
N LEU A 152 16.49 -1.51 9.58
CA LEU A 152 15.38 -0.74 10.14
C LEU A 152 14.32 -0.40 9.08
N ILE A 153 14.71 -0.05 7.86
CA ILE A 153 13.79 0.17 6.75
C ILE A 153 13.02 -1.10 6.40
N VAL A 154 13.70 -2.24 6.33
CA VAL A 154 13.04 -3.54 6.08
C VAL A 154 12.01 -3.84 7.16
N ALA A 155 12.36 -3.69 8.44
CA ALA A 155 11.42 -3.88 9.54
C ALA A 155 10.24 -2.90 9.46
N ALA A 156 10.50 -1.64 9.10
CA ALA A 156 9.50 -0.60 8.93
C ALA A 156 8.51 -0.93 7.79
N CYS A 157 9.00 -1.44 6.67
CA CYS A 157 8.15 -1.90 5.56
C CYS A 157 7.23 -3.05 5.99
N PHE A 158 7.74 -4.01 6.76
CA PHE A 158 6.92 -5.08 7.31
C PHE A 158 5.87 -4.55 8.28
N ALA A 159 6.25 -3.70 9.23
CA ALA A 159 5.31 -3.11 10.18
C ALA A 159 4.20 -2.30 9.50
N ALA A 160 4.56 -1.47 8.52
CA ALA A 160 3.60 -0.68 7.76
C ALA A 160 2.69 -1.58 6.89
N GLY A 161 3.24 -2.57 6.20
CA GLY A 161 2.47 -3.50 5.36
C GLY A 161 1.50 -4.35 6.16
N LEU A 162 1.95 -4.93 7.27
CA LEU A 162 1.10 -5.70 8.17
C LEU A 162 0.00 -4.83 8.81
N GLY A 163 0.36 -3.62 9.26
CA GLY A 163 -0.60 -2.69 9.82
C GLY A 163 -1.67 -2.25 8.83
N ALA A 164 -1.29 -1.99 7.58
CA ALA A 164 -2.21 -1.57 6.53
C ALA A 164 -3.31 -2.60 6.23
N CYS A 165 -3.03 -3.89 6.42
CA CYS A 165 -4.00 -4.97 6.22
C CYS A 165 -5.13 -4.98 7.26
N LEU A 166 -5.00 -4.26 8.36
CA LEU A 166 -5.96 -4.31 9.47
C LEU A 166 -7.30 -3.63 9.16
N THR A 167 -7.30 -2.65 8.25
CA THR A 167 -8.54 -1.97 7.82
C THR A 167 -8.60 -1.79 6.30
N PRO A 168 -9.79 -1.61 5.73
CA PRO A 168 -9.95 -1.30 4.31
C PRO A 168 -9.35 0.04 3.87
N LEU A 169 -9.05 0.96 4.79
CA LEU A 169 -8.45 2.27 4.46
C LEU A 169 -6.96 2.18 4.23
N GLY A 170 -6.26 1.28 4.92
CA GLY A 170 -4.81 1.16 4.86
C GLY A 170 -4.30 0.65 3.51
N GLU A 171 -5.06 -0.25 2.88
CA GLU A 171 -4.64 -0.90 1.64
C GLU A 171 -5.84 -1.25 0.73
N PRO A 172 -5.72 -1.02 -0.60
CA PRO A 172 -6.78 -1.37 -1.56
C PRO A 172 -7.18 -2.85 -1.56
N LEU A 173 -6.24 -3.76 -1.31
CA LEU A 173 -6.53 -5.20 -1.24
C LEU A 173 -7.46 -5.55 -0.09
N SER A 174 -7.31 -4.90 1.06
CA SER A 174 -8.20 -5.07 2.21
C SER A 174 -9.61 -4.55 1.90
N THR A 175 -9.75 -3.48 1.12
CA THR A 175 -11.03 -2.98 0.62
C THR A 175 -11.71 -4.01 -0.27
N ILE A 176 -10.97 -4.60 -1.22
CA ILE A 176 -11.48 -5.63 -2.13
C ILE A 176 -11.90 -6.87 -1.32
N LEU A 177 -11.08 -7.31 -0.36
CA LEU A 177 -11.37 -8.44 0.53
C LEU A 177 -12.70 -8.23 1.24
N VAL A 178 -12.88 -7.11 1.93
CA VAL A 178 -14.12 -6.81 2.66
C VAL A 178 -15.32 -6.74 1.71
N SER A 179 -15.18 -6.10 0.55
CA SER A 179 -16.23 -6.01 -0.46
C SER A 179 -16.67 -7.39 -0.97
N LYS A 180 -15.72 -8.29 -1.23
CA LYS A 180 -16.01 -9.65 -1.72
C LYS A 180 -16.61 -10.55 -0.64
N LEU A 181 -16.26 -10.36 0.61
CA LEU A 181 -16.74 -11.14 1.75
C LEU A 181 -17.93 -10.50 2.47
N SER A 182 -18.50 -9.41 1.95
CA SER A 182 -19.65 -8.72 2.56
C SER A 182 -20.96 -9.51 2.51
N GLY A 183 -21.06 -10.53 1.64
CA GLY A 183 -22.21 -11.42 1.53
C GLY A 183 -22.18 -12.62 2.50
N PRO A 184 -23.26 -13.45 2.50
CA PRO A 184 -23.29 -14.68 3.27
C PRO A 184 -22.15 -15.63 2.88
N PRO A 185 -21.55 -16.39 3.80
CA PRO A 185 -21.87 -16.51 5.22
C PRO A 185 -21.12 -15.53 6.13
N LEU A 186 -20.16 -14.74 5.61
CA LEU A 186 -19.18 -14.02 6.42
C LEU A 186 -19.61 -12.61 6.83
N TYR A 187 -20.48 -11.95 6.05
CA TYR A 187 -20.96 -10.59 6.30
C TYR A 187 -19.84 -9.63 6.73
N ALA A 188 -18.71 -9.66 6.01
CA ALA A 188 -17.52 -8.90 6.36
C ALA A 188 -17.82 -7.39 6.37
N GLY A 189 -17.61 -6.76 7.50
CA GLY A 189 -17.69 -5.31 7.68
C GLY A 189 -16.31 -4.66 7.73
N PHE A 190 -16.29 -3.35 7.96
CA PHE A 190 -15.07 -2.55 8.01
C PHE A 190 -13.98 -3.11 8.95
N PHE A 191 -14.36 -3.59 10.12
CA PHE A 191 -13.43 -4.16 11.11
C PHE A 191 -13.18 -5.66 10.96
N PHE A 192 -13.64 -6.27 9.87
CA PHE A 192 -13.45 -7.70 9.63
C PHE A 192 -11.96 -8.10 9.59
N PRO A 193 -11.06 -7.40 8.85
CA PRO A 193 -9.64 -7.73 8.86
C PRO A 193 -9.00 -7.56 10.25
N LEU A 194 -9.32 -6.47 10.95
CA LEU A 194 -8.80 -6.24 12.29
C LEU A 194 -9.22 -7.35 13.27
N ARG A 195 -10.45 -7.82 13.19
CA ARG A 195 -10.99 -8.84 14.09
C ARG A 195 -10.37 -10.22 13.86
N HIS A 196 -10.06 -10.56 12.60
CA HIS A 196 -9.56 -11.88 12.24
C HIS A 196 -8.04 -11.94 12.12
N LEU A 197 -7.41 -10.87 11.65
CA LEU A 197 -5.96 -10.80 11.46
C LEU A 197 -5.25 -10.10 12.62
N GLY A 198 -5.92 -9.17 13.31
CA GLY A 198 -5.31 -8.36 14.36
C GLY A 198 -4.74 -9.16 15.51
N ILE A 199 -5.38 -10.27 15.88
CA ILE A 199 -4.88 -11.16 16.94
C ILE A 199 -3.52 -11.79 16.61
N TYR A 200 -3.20 -11.93 15.33
CA TYR A 200 -1.91 -12.47 14.86
C TYR A 200 -0.91 -11.38 14.56
N LEU A 201 -1.36 -10.21 14.07
CA LEU A 201 -0.49 -9.14 13.60
C LEU A 201 -0.06 -8.15 14.69
N ILE A 202 -0.91 -7.91 15.69
CA ILE A 202 -0.60 -6.94 16.76
C ILE A 202 0.51 -7.44 17.71
N PRO A 203 0.59 -8.74 18.06
CA PRO A 203 1.67 -9.25 18.91
C PRO A 203 3.00 -9.46 18.19
N GLY A 204 3.02 -9.52 16.85
CA GLY A 204 4.22 -9.79 16.03
C GLY A 204 4.95 -8.53 15.66
#